data_1342a99d38d797b24e8ea230bbac974d
#
_entry.id   1342a99d38d797b24e8ea230bbac974d
#
_cell.length_a   1.000
_cell.length_b   1.000
_cell.length_c   1.000
_cell.angle_alpha   90.00
_cell.angle_beta   90.00
_cell.angle_gamma   90.00
#
_symmetry.space_group_name_H-M   'P 1'
#
loop_
_entity.id
_entity.type
_entity.pdbx_description
1 polymer ?
#
loop_
_entity_poly.entity_id
_entity_poly.type
_entity_poly.pdbx_seq_one_letter_code
_entity_poly.pdbx_strand_id
1 'polypeptide(L)'
;MFYMKKNLTFSLLAILFCWNVNAQIFTPGHHIKCYFTRPVDTTVARGEKAISLIRTAGDTVISYINRAKYTLDILMYDFVEDSLWFEHGNIPNIALAINNAYARGVKIRWITNTIDTEYSPNTGLDSINPNIPVIHSPTGGSYGIMHNKIMIIDGRSSNPNDPIVWTGSMNWETGQIDKDANNLVIIQDSAFAHGYLIEFNQMWGDTVEGGPSNHANSKFGPFKKDITPHNYTIDGHRVESYFSPVDSVNKHILETMESAKTEVDLGVFEWSETVDANEVGTLQNKGLYMAAIIDQYSTQYTAYGTLSNILGPMMVTYFGVDSLFHNKYMIIDPCNMEAGPAVLTGSHNWTLEADEYNDENTIVIHDSTTANLFYQAFHKEFYSLGGTLTQHCVPLGINEITDNDAVNIYPIPTQNYLSVHLNVLLQNATYHIYNVMGQNVVNGKLDSDNTNTVDVSTLSTGVYVIQVQSANRQFSRKFCKE
;
A
#
# COMPACT_ATOMS: atom_id res chain seq x y z
N MET A 1 8.87 -38.16 65.44
CA MET A 1 9.03 -36.77 65.06
C MET A 1 9.00 -36.74 63.53
N PHE A 2 7.76 -36.54 62.99
CA PHE A 2 7.48 -36.60 61.55
C PHE A 2 7.73 -35.23 60.94
N TYR A 3 8.60 -35.15 59.93
CA TYR A 3 8.74 -33.98 59.08
C TYR A 3 7.98 -34.21 57.76
N MET A 4 6.87 -33.50 57.57
CA MET A 4 6.14 -33.41 56.33
C MET A 4 6.87 -32.47 55.38
N LYS A 5 7.34 -32.99 54.21
CA LYS A 5 7.78 -32.16 53.10
C LYS A 5 6.54 -31.67 52.34
N LYS A 6 6.33 -30.35 52.32
CA LYS A 6 5.38 -29.68 51.41
C LYS A 6 6.01 -29.56 50.03
N ASN A 7 5.45 -30.25 49.06
CA ASN A 7 5.77 -30.01 47.65
C ASN A 7 4.98 -28.78 47.18
N LEU A 8 5.72 -27.70 46.87
CA LEU A 8 5.19 -26.52 46.18
C LEU A 8 5.25 -26.80 44.69
N THR A 9 4.10 -27.09 44.07
CA THR A 9 3.95 -27.11 42.60
C THR A 9 3.78 -25.68 42.13
N PHE A 10 4.83 -25.13 41.47
CA PHE A 10 4.72 -23.91 40.73
C PHE A 10 4.03 -24.20 39.40
N SER A 11 2.75 -23.82 39.26
CA SER A 11 2.08 -23.74 37.97
C SER A 11 2.59 -22.50 37.23
N LEU A 12 3.45 -22.73 36.25
CA LEU A 12 3.84 -21.69 35.28
C LEU A 12 2.60 -21.38 34.41
N LEU A 13 1.88 -20.31 34.73
CA LEU A 13 0.87 -19.74 33.83
C LEU A 13 1.64 -19.01 32.72
N ALA A 14 1.86 -19.69 31.59
CA ALA A 14 2.29 -19.02 30.37
C ALA A 14 1.17 -18.11 29.89
N ILE A 15 1.27 -16.82 30.19
CA ILE A 15 0.44 -15.79 29.58
C ILE A 15 0.94 -15.65 28.15
N LEU A 16 0.27 -16.36 27.23
CA LEU A 16 0.36 -16.09 25.79
C LEU A 16 -0.22 -14.68 25.56
N PHE A 17 0.64 -13.69 25.51
CA PHE A 17 0.32 -12.44 24.85
C PHE A 17 0.14 -12.74 23.36
N CYS A 18 -1.07 -13.09 22.95
CA CYS A 18 -1.47 -12.94 21.55
C CYS A 18 -1.42 -11.45 21.25
N TRP A 19 -0.33 -10.99 20.66
CA TRP A 19 -0.34 -9.77 19.90
C TRP A 19 -1.26 -10.03 18.72
N ASN A 20 -2.52 -9.55 18.84
CA ASN A 20 -3.40 -9.44 17.70
C ASN A 20 -2.82 -8.37 16.78
N VAL A 21 -1.86 -8.74 15.95
CA VAL A 21 -1.66 -8.05 14.69
C VAL A 21 -2.95 -8.29 13.92
N ASN A 22 -3.81 -7.28 13.87
CA ASN A 22 -5.01 -7.30 13.05
C ASN A 22 -4.57 -7.33 11.58
N ALA A 23 -4.15 -8.49 11.12
CA ALA A 23 -4.06 -8.76 9.70
C ALA A 23 -5.47 -8.59 9.15
N GLN A 24 -5.69 -7.47 8.50
CA GLN A 24 -6.99 -7.04 8.02
C GLN A 24 -7.56 -8.15 7.14
N ILE A 25 -8.69 -8.73 7.55
CA ILE A 25 -9.38 -9.79 6.81
C ILE A 25 -9.94 -9.14 5.53
N PHE A 26 -9.81 -9.82 4.38
CA PHE A 26 -10.52 -9.42 3.17
C PHE A 26 -12.03 -9.58 3.40
N THR A 27 -12.79 -8.60 2.96
CA THR A 27 -14.24 -8.59 3.03
C THR A 27 -14.80 -8.34 1.63
N PRO A 28 -16.03 -8.75 1.31
CA PRO A 28 -16.63 -8.45 0.02
C PRO A 28 -16.54 -6.96 -0.32
N GLY A 29 -16.03 -6.63 -1.52
CA GLY A 29 -15.77 -5.27 -1.96
C GLY A 29 -14.47 -4.62 -1.44
N HIS A 30 -13.58 -5.40 -0.79
CA HIS A 30 -12.30 -4.93 -0.25
C HIS A 30 -11.21 -5.99 -0.46
N HIS A 31 -11.06 -6.48 -1.70
CA HIS A 31 -10.08 -7.51 -2.05
C HIS A 31 -8.71 -6.92 -2.46
N ILE A 32 -8.60 -5.60 -2.57
CA ILE A 32 -7.34 -4.88 -2.82
C ILE A 32 -6.95 -4.14 -1.54
N LYS A 33 -5.70 -4.30 -1.10
CA LYS A 33 -5.14 -3.60 0.07
C LYS A 33 -3.80 -2.99 -0.25
N CYS A 34 -3.62 -1.75 0.18
CA CYS A 34 -2.37 -1.01 -0.02
C CYS A 34 -1.80 -0.57 1.32
N TYR A 35 -0.49 -0.72 1.45
CA TYR A 35 0.26 -0.31 2.63
C TYR A 35 1.53 0.44 2.22
N PHE A 36 2.02 1.27 3.12
CA PHE A 36 3.20 2.10 2.89
C PHE A 36 4.19 1.97 4.06
N THR A 37 5.47 1.86 3.78
CA THR A 37 6.50 1.74 4.83
C THR A 37 6.86 3.07 5.48
N ARG A 38 6.40 4.20 4.90
CA ARG A 38 6.62 5.56 5.41
C ARG A 38 5.33 6.18 5.93
N PRO A 39 5.40 7.31 6.68
CA PRO A 39 4.22 8.02 7.13
C PRO A 39 3.29 8.43 5.99
N VAL A 40 1.99 8.49 6.27
CA VAL A 40 0.95 8.92 5.33
C VAL A 40 0.20 10.14 5.88
N ASP A 41 -0.37 10.96 5.02
CA ASP A 41 -1.22 12.08 5.42
C ASP A 41 -2.70 11.74 5.23
N THR A 42 -3.33 11.26 6.29
CA THR A 42 -4.76 10.91 6.24
C THR A 42 -5.69 12.11 6.28
N THR A 43 -5.17 13.35 6.36
CA THR A 43 -6.00 14.55 6.32
C THR A 43 -6.54 14.84 4.91
N VAL A 44 -5.88 14.29 3.87
CA VAL A 44 -6.33 14.36 2.47
C VAL A 44 -7.09 13.13 2.02
N ALA A 45 -7.49 12.25 2.96
CA ALA A 45 -8.29 11.06 2.66
C ALA A 45 -9.67 11.44 2.11
N ARG A 46 -10.08 10.74 1.05
CA ARG A 46 -11.41 10.87 0.43
C ARG A 46 -12.25 9.60 0.66
N GLY A 47 -12.24 9.10 1.87
CA GLY A 47 -12.91 7.87 2.28
C GLY A 47 -12.00 7.03 3.14
N GLU A 48 -11.35 6.04 2.58
CA GLU A 48 -10.43 5.16 3.29
C GLU A 48 -9.13 5.88 3.67
N LYS A 49 -8.62 5.57 4.87
CA LYS A 49 -7.34 6.10 5.35
C LYS A 49 -6.23 5.13 5.02
N ALA A 50 -5.16 5.65 4.41
CA ALA A 50 -3.97 4.88 4.13
C ALA A 50 -3.31 4.36 5.43
N ILE A 51 -2.72 3.17 5.35
CA ILE A 51 -2.07 2.51 6.49
C ILE A 51 -0.55 2.59 6.31
N SER A 52 0.11 3.15 7.31
CA SER A 52 1.56 3.18 7.42
C SER A 52 2.05 1.98 8.22
N LEU A 53 3.01 1.25 7.69
CA LEU A 53 3.66 0.08 8.31
C LEU A 53 5.09 0.42 8.77
N ILE A 54 5.32 1.61 9.31
CA ILE A 54 6.65 2.00 9.78
C ILE A 54 7.22 0.92 10.70
N ARG A 55 8.34 0.29 10.30
CA ARG A 55 9.04 -0.78 11.01
C ARG A 55 8.21 -2.04 11.30
N THR A 56 7.02 -2.19 10.68
CA THR A 56 6.12 -3.34 10.87
C THR A 56 5.78 -4.05 9.56
N ALA A 57 6.41 -3.65 8.45
CA ALA A 57 6.16 -4.28 7.16
C ALA A 57 6.56 -5.77 7.17
N GLY A 58 7.63 -6.15 7.87
CA GLY A 58 8.02 -7.54 8.08
C GLY A 58 6.95 -8.36 8.81
N ASP A 59 6.27 -7.80 9.83
CA ASP A 59 5.17 -8.48 10.52
C ASP A 59 3.99 -8.74 9.57
N THR A 60 3.75 -7.80 8.64
CA THR A 60 2.73 -7.97 7.61
C THR A 60 3.09 -9.11 6.66
N VAL A 61 4.35 -9.21 6.18
CA VAL A 61 4.84 -10.33 5.38
C VAL A 61 4.62 -11.65 6.12
N ILE A 62 5.05 -11.75 7.39
CA ILE A 62 4.89 -12.93 8.25
C ILE A 62 3.40 -13.31 8.39
N SER A 63 2.54 -12.32 8.60
CA SER A 63 1.10 -12.55 8.73
C SER A 63 0.51 -13.20 7.48
N TYR A 64 0.92 -12.75 6.28
CA TYR A 64 0.47 -13.33 5.03
C TYR A 64 1.06 -14.72 4.77
N ILE A 65 2.34 -14.98 5.05
CA ILE A 65 2.96 -16.30 4.99
C ILE A 65 2.21 -17.31 5.88
N ASN A 66 1.82 -16.88 7.08
CA ASN A 66 1.09 -17.72 8.02
C ASN A 66 -0.32 -18.10 7.55
N ARG A 67 -0.89 -17.41 6.55
CA ARG A 67 -2.17 -17.76 5.93
C ARG A 67 -2.08 -18.89 4.93
N ALA A 68 -0.90 -19.18 4.39
CA ALA A 68 -0.72 -20.24 3.42
C ALA A 68 -1.20 -21.59 3.99
N LYS A 69 -2.11 -22.23 3.27
CA LYS A 69 -2.71 -23.51 3.62
C LYS A 69 -2.13 -24.65 2.78
N TYR A 70 -1.87 -24.38 1.49
CA TYR A 70 -1.52 -25.41 0.49
C TYR A 70 -0.23 -25.08 -0.23
N THR A 71 -0.09 -23.88 -0.77
CA THR A 71 1.04 -23.48 -1.61
C THR A 71 1.56 -22.08 -1.30
N LEU A 72 2.86 -21.90 -1.52
CA LEU A 72 3.53 -20.59 -1.41
C LEU A 72 4.59 -20.53 -2.51
N ASP A 73 4.33 -19.71 -3.52
CA ASP A 73 5.23 -19.47 -4.64
C ASP A 73 5.84 -18.06 -4.50
N ILE A 74 7.16 -17.96 -4.39
CA ILE A 74 7.90 -16.73 -4.09
C ILE A 74 8.80 -16.37 -5.27
N LEU A 75 8.69 -15.12 -5.77
CA LEU A 75 9.68 -14.48 -6.61
C LEU A 75 10.18 -13.25 -5.84
N MET A 76 11.37 -13.34 -5.30
CA MET A 76 11.95 -12.28 -4.48
C MET A 76 13.37 -11.99 -4.94
N TYR A 77 13.59 -10.75 -5.39
CA TYR A 77 14.89 -10.30 -5.86
C TYR A 77 15.95 -10.46 -4.79
N ASP A 78 15.76 -9.81 -3.66
CA ASP A 78 16.68 -9.85 -2.53
C ASP A 78 15.97 -10.33 -1.25
N PHE A 79 16.65 -11.23 -0.55
CA PHE A 79 16.32 -11.68 0.79
C PHE A 79 17.56 -11.57 1.65
N VAL A 80 17.78 -10.38 2.19
CA VAL A 80 19.06 -10.00 2.81
C VAL A 80 18.88 -9.57 4.25
N GLU A 81 19.60 -10.25 5.14
CA GLU A 81 19.80 -9.81 6.53
C GLU A 81 21.01 -8.89 6.61
N ASP A 82 20.80 -7.62 6.84
CA ASP A 82 21.88 -6.68 7.11
C ASP A 82 22.27 -6.75 8.59
N SER A 83 23.45 -7.32 8.85
CA SER A 83 23.97 -7.53 10.20
C SER A 83 24.36 -6.24 10.93
N LEU A 84 24.40 -5.10 10.23
CA LEU A 84 24.78 -3.81 10.83
C LEU A 84 23.59 -3.11 11.51
N TRP A 85 22.33 -3.58 11.30
CA TRP A 85 21.12 -2.90 11.74
C TRP A 85 20.15 -3.82 12.51
N PHE A 86 20.63 -4.47 13.55
CA PHE A 86 19.94 -5.52 14.31
C PHE A 86 18.70 -5.11 15.12
N GLU A 87 18.17 -3.89 15.02
CA GLU A 87 17.16 -3.47 15.99
C GLU A 87 15.80 -4.22 15.89
N HIS A 88 15.46 -4.85 14.75
CA HIS A 88 14.13 -5.46 14.59
C HIS A 88 14.06 -6.89 14.01
N GLY A 89 15.17 -7.50 13.60
CA GLY A 89 15.25 -8.95 13.29
C GLY A 89 14.20 -9.52 12.32
N ASN A 90 13.70 -8.71 11.37
CA ASN A 90 12.57 -9.11 10.52
C ASN A 90 12.90 -10.27 9.57
N ILE A 91 14.12 -10.32 9.02
CA ILE A 91 14.49 -11.36 8.04
C ILE A 91 14.55 -12.74 8.66
N PRO A 92 15.19 -12.99 9.81
CA PRO A 92 15.12 -14.27 10.52
C PRO A 92 13.70 -14.68 10.87
N ASN A 93 12.82 -13.73 11.22
CA ASN A 93 11.43 -14.02 11.53
C ASN A 93 10.62 -14.38 10.29
N ILE A 94 10.88 -13.75 9.14
CA ILE A 94 10.29 -14.13 7.84
C ILE A 94 10.76 -15.53 7.46
N ALA A 95 12.07 -15.84 7.56
CA ALA A 95 12.60 -17.16 7.34
C ALA A 95 11.94 -18.22 8.24
N LEU A 96 11.78 -17.91 9.53
CA LEU A 96 11.09 -18.78 10.48
C LEU A 96 9.62 -19.02 10.08
N ALA A 97 8.90 -18.00 9.63
CA ALA A 97 7.52 -18.13 9.18
C ALA A 97 7.41 -19.05 7.95
N ILE A 98 8.34 -18.93 6.99
CA ILE A 98 8.43 -19.79 5.81
C ILE A 98 8.73 -21.24 6.22
N ASN A 99 9.72 -21.46 7.11
CA ASN A 99 10.05 -22.78 7.62
C ASN A 99 8.88 -23.41 8.37
N ASN A 100 8.13 -22.62 9.13
CA ASN A 100 6.92 -23.08 9.81
C ASN A 100 5.80 -23.42 8.83
N ALA A 101 5.63 -22.65 7.74
CA ALA A 101 4.70 -23.00 6.67
C ALA A 101 5.07 -24.34 6.01
N TYR A 102 6.35 -24.54 5.70
CA TYR A 102 6.86 -25.80 5.19
C TYR A 102 6.60 -26.97 6.17
N ALA A 103 6.86 -26.78 7.47
CA ALA A 103 6.60 -27.78 8.50
C ALA A 103 5.10 -28.11 8.64
N ARG A 104 4.20 -27.20 8.35
CA ARG A 104 2.75 -27.43 8.26
C ARG A 104 2.34 -28.24 7.01
N GLY A 105 3.26 -28.47 6.07
CA GLY A 105 3.00 -29.19 4.83
C GLY A 105 2.67 -28.31 3.63
N VAL A 106 2.80 -26.98 3.76
CA VAL A 106 2.67 -26.06 2.64
C VAL A 106 3.76 -26.35 1.60
N LYS A 107 3.38 -26.48 0.33
CA LYS A 107 4.31 -26.68 -0.78
C LYS A 107 4.90 -25.34 -1.19
N ILE A 108 6.19 -25.18 -1.00
CA ILE A 108 6.90 -23.93 -1.23
C ILE A 108 7.83 -24.07 -2.43
N ARG A 109 7.82 -23.05 -3.32
CA ARG A 109 8.78 -22.89 -4.41
C ARG A 109 9.30 -21.45 -4.37
N TRP A 110 10.59 -21.26 -4.61
CA TRP A 110 11.21 -19.96 -4.54
C TRP A 110 12.11 -19.68 -5.75
N ILE A 111 11.89 -18.57 -6.40
CA ILE A 111 12.77 -17.99 -7.42
C ILE A 111 13.41 -16.74 -6.85
N THR A 112 14.73 -16.63 -6.93
CA THR A 112 15.47 -15.46 -6.52
C THR A 112 16.48 -15.05 -7.58
N ASN A 113 17.01 -13.84 -7.46
CA ASN A 113 18.09 -13.40 -8.33
C ASN A 113 19.36 -14.23 -8.05
N THR A 114 20.20 -14.38 -9.07
CA THR A 114 21.52 -14.97 -8.87
C THR A 114 22.35 -14.07 -7.96
N ILE A 115 23.01 -14.69 -6.98
CA ILE A 115 23.86 -14.00 -6.04
C ILE A 115 24.96 -13.25 -6.78
N ASP A 116 24.90 -11.92 -6.75
CA ASP A 116 26.05 -11.08 -6.94
C ASP A 116 26.63 -10.79 -5.53
N THR A 117 27.83 -11.37 -5.27
CA THR A 117 28.44 -11.28 -3.96
C THR A 117 28.81 -9.85 -3.56
N GLU A 118 28.74 -8.90 -4.49
CA GLU A 118 29.03 -7.49 -4.26
C GLU A 118 27.75 -6.68 -3.91
N TYR A 119 26.61 -6.98 -4.58
CA TYR A 119 25.40 -6.16 -4.50
C TYR A 119 24.20 -6.85 -3.86
N SER A 120 24.13 -8.19 -3.91
CA SER A 120 23.01 -8.95 -3.36
C SER A 120 23.46 -10.28 -2.79
N PRO A 121 23.95 -10.33 -1.53
CA PRO A 121 24.47 -11.53 -0.93
C PRO A 121 23.39 -12.58 -0.60
N ASN A 122 22.07 -12.25 -0.64
CA ASN A 122 20.94 -13.12 -0.30
C ASN A 122 21.14 -13.93 0.99
N THR A 123 21.77 -13.33 2.00
CA THR A 123 22.19 -13.98 3.25
C THR A 123 21.02 -14.57 4.05
N GLY A 124 19.81 -14.06 3.85
CA GLY A 124 18.60 -14.59 4.50
C GLY A 124 18.27 -16.01 4.06
N LEU A 125 18.72 -16.45 2.87
CA LEU A 125 18.51 -17.83 2.37
C LEU A 125 19.21 -18.89 3.21
N ASP A 126 20.29 -18.53 3.90
CA ASP A 126 21.01 -19.46 4.79
C ASP A 126 20.12 -19.92 5.96
N SER A 127 19.09 -19.15 6.30
CA SER A 127 18.11 -19.44 7.35
C SER A 127 16.90 -20.25 6.85
N ILE A 128 16.80 -20.51 5.55
CA ILE A 128 15.69 -21.28 4.94
C ILE A 128 15.98 -22.79 5.01
N ASN A 129 14.93 -23.56 5.29
CA ASN A 129 15.05 -25.02 5.33
C ASN A 129 15.57 -25.56 3.96
N PRO A 130 16.68 -26.30 3.94
CA PRO A 130 17.33 -26.74 2.69
C PRO A 130 16.49 -27.71 1.83
N ASN A 131 15.38 -28.22 2.35
CA ASN A 131 14.43 -29.01 1.56
C ASN A 131 13.40 -28.14 0.81
N ILE A 132 13.36 -26.84 1.03
CA ILE A 132 12.56 -25.92 0.22
C ILE A 132 13.33 -25.68 -1.09
N PRO A 133 12.75 -26.02 -2.25
CA PRO A 133 13.43 -25.81 -3.52
C PRO A 133 13.54 -24.32 -3.86
N VAL A 134 14.76 -23.88 -4.08
CA VAL A 134 15.11 -22.51 -4.51
C VAL A 134 15.82 -22.60 -5.85
N ILE A 135 15.44 -21.76 -6.81
CA ILE A 135 16.19 -21.57 -8.05
C ILE A 135 16.65 -20.12 -8.17
N HIS A 136 17.80 -19.95 -8.81
CA HIS A 136 18.38 -18.67 -9.10
C HIS A 136 18.19 -18.32 -10.58
N SER A 137 17.96 -17.03 -10.87
CA SER A 137 17.93 -16.55 -12.25
C SER A 137 19.27 -16.80 -12.94
N PRO A 138 19.31 -17.00 -14.26
CA PRO A 138 20.57 -17.11 -14.99
C PRO A 138 21.31 -15.77 -15.00
N THR A 139 22.63 -15.79 -15.24
CA THR A 139 23.48 -14.62 -15.38
C THR A 139 24.07 -14.51 -16.78
N GLY A 140 24.38 -13.27 -17.19
CA GLY A 140 25.19 -12.94 -18.37
C GLY A 140 24.43 -12.84 -19.69
N GLY A 141 25.02 -12.14 -20.61
CA GLY A 141 24.64 -12.06 -22.02
C GLY A 141 23.37 -11.32 -22.33
N SER A 142 22.25 -12.02 -22.35
CA SER A 142 20.93 -11.50 -22.70
C SER A 142 19.94 -11.51 -21.54
N TYR A 143 20.39 -11.89 -20.35
CA TYR A 143 19.55 -11.88 -19.16
C TYR A 143 19.77 -10.58 -18.39
N GLY A 144 18.68 -9.96 -17.93
CA GLY A 144 18.71 -8.97 -16.87
C GLY A 144 18.68 -9.63 -15.49
N ILE A 145 18.24 -8.90 -14.50
CA ILE A 145 18.03 -9.41 -13.15
C ILE A 145 16.59 -9.90 -12.96
N MET A 146 16.39 -10.88 -12.09
CA MET A 146 15.07 -11.28 -11.61
C MET A 146 14.64 -10.32 -10.49
N HIS A 147 14.01 -9.22 -10.87
CA HIS A 147 13.74 -8.10 -9.98
C HIS A 147 12.31 -8.08 -9.41
N ASN A 148 11.54 -9.14 -9.62
CA ASN A 148 10.20 -9.28 -9.03
C ASN A 148 10.23 -9.30 -7.49
N LYS A 149 9.16 -8.78 -6.88
CA LYS A 149 8.86 -8.85 -5.45
C LYS A 149 7.44 -9.36 -5.29
N ILE A 150 7.29 -10.69 -5.43
CA ILE A 150 5.99 -11.35 -5.50
C ILE A 150 5.93 -12.54 -4.54
N MET A 151 4.79 -12.70 -3.90
CA MET A 151 4.43 -13.91 -3.16
C MET A 151 3.01 -14.30 -3.55
N ILE A 152 2.84 -15.53 -4.06
CA ILE A 152 1.55 -16.10 -4.43
C ILE A 152 1.17 -17.13 -3.37
N ILE A 153 0.10 -16.88 -2.63
CA ILE A 153 -0.39 -17.73 -1.57
C ILE A 153 -1.57 -18.52 -2.11
N ASP A 154 -1.53 -19.84 -1.97
CA ASP A 154 -2.62 -20.77 -2.32
C ASP A 154 -3.18 -20.57 -3.75
N GLY A 155 -2.33 -20.15 -4.70
CA GLY A 155 -2.72 -19.81 -6.07
C GLY A 155 -3.40 -20.95 -6.85
N ARG A 156 -3.33 -22.19 -6.35
CA ARG A 156 -3.97 -23.37 -6.93
C ARG A 156 -5.19 -23.84 -6.14
N SER A 157 -5.61 -23.12 -5.10
CA SER A 157 -6.77 -23.51 -4.31
C SER A 157 -8.05 -23.46 -5.15
N SER A 158 -8.90 -24.46 -4.97
CA SER A 158 -10.24 -24.48 -5.58
C SER A 158 -11.23 -23.57 -4.84
N ASN A 159 -10.90 -23.11 -3.63
CA ASN A 159 -11.70 -22.12 -2.92
C ASN A 159 -11.28 -20.71 -3.37
N PRO A 160 -12.15 -19.93 -4.02
CA PRO A 160 -11.80 -18.62 -4.58
C PRO A 160 -11.36 -17.57 -3.56
N ASN A 161 -11.60 -17.81 -2.27
CA ASN A 161 -11.21 -16.91 -1.19
C ASN A 161 -9.81 -17.21 -0.61
N ASP A 162 -9.13 -18.24 -1.09
CA ASP A 162 -7.78 -18.57 -0.61
C ASP A 162 -6.66 -17.85 -1.38
N PRO A 163 -6.71 -17.75 -2.74
CA PRO A 163 -5.61 -17.20 -3.52
C PRO A 163 -5.35 -15.71 -3.23
N ILE A 164 -4.11 -15.40 -2.88
CA ILE A 164 -3.65 -14.05 -2.62
C ILE A 164 -2.34 -13.80 -3.36
N VAL A 165 -2.21 -12.63 -3.99
CA VAL A 165 -0.96 -12.09 -4.50
C VAL A 165 -0.52 -10.94 -3.61
N TRP A 166 0.71 -11.01 -3.13
CA TRP A 166 1.44 -9.94 -2.48
C TRP A 166 2.48 -9.41 -3.46
N THR A 167 2.51 -8.10 -3.70
CA THR A 167 3.48 -7.45 -4.58
C THR A 167 3.71 -6.00 -4.17
N GLY A 168 4.49 -5.25 -4.94
CA GLY A 168 4.85 -3.85 -4.72
C GLY A 168 6.32 -3.59 -4.99
N SER A 169 6.87 -2.55 -4.34
CA SER A 169 8.26 -2.14 -4.55
C SER A 169 9.27 -2.76 -3.57
N MET A 170 8.81 -3.35 -2.46
CA MET A 170 9.64 -3.72 -1.32
C MET A 170 10.34 -5.08 -1.50
N ASN A 171 11.67 -5.10 -1.47
CA ASN A 171 12.45 -6.31 -1.24
C ASN A 171 12.32 -6.79 0.22
N TRP A 172 12.66 -8.05 0.45
CA TRP A 172 12.78 -8.54 1.82
C TRP A 172 14.21 -8.34 2.33
N GLU A 173 14.53 -7.09 2.58
CA GLU A 173 15.79 -6.62 3.14
C GLU A 173 15.52 -5.80 4.39
N THR A 174 16.40 -5.89 5.38
CA THR A 174 16.25 -5.15 6.64
C THR A 174 16.12 -3.64 6.41
N GLY A 175 16.95 -3.08 5.53
CA GLY A 175 16.89 -1.65 5.18
C GLY A 175 15.57 -1.25 4.53
N GLN A 176 15.07 -2.04 3.59
CA GLN A 176 13.81 -1.75 2.89
C GLN A 176 12.58 -1.89 3.80
N ILE A 177 12.60 -2.84 4.72
CA ILE A 177 11.52 -3.01 5.69
C ILE A 177 11.47 -1.87 6.70
N ASP A 178 12.63 -1.40 7.17
CA ASP A 178 12.72 -0.49 8.30
C ASP A 178 12.86 0.99 7.92
N LYS A 179 13.47 1.31 6.77
CA LYS A 179 13.91 2.66 6.44
C LYS A 179 13.40 3.20 5.12
N ASP A 180 13.35 2.39 4.06
CA ASP A 180 13.07 2.85 2.71
C ASP A 180 11.59 3.18 2.51
N ALA A 181 11.31 4.08 1.59
CA ALA A 181 9.96 4.37 1.17
C ALA A 181 9.51 3.34 0.13
N ASN A 182 8.65 2.43 0.54
CA ASN A 182 8.07 1.38 -0.28
C ASN A 182 6.55 1.36 -0.19
N ASN A 183 5.90 0.74 -1.19
CA ASN A 183 4.51 0.36 -1.15
C ASN A 183 4.35 -1.16 -1.27
N LEU A 184 3.27 -1.66 -0.70
CA LEU A 184 2.83 -3.05 -0.78
C LEU A 184 1.39 -3.07 -1.28
N VAL A 185 1.12 -3.93 -2.25
CA VAL A 185 -0.23 -4.18 -2.76
C VAL A 185 -0.54 -5.66 -2.60
N ILE A 186 -1.67 -5.94 -1.96
CA ILE A 186 -2.12 -7.29 -1.70
C ILE A 186 -3.51 -7.47 -2.31
N ILE A 187 -3.63 -8.44 -3.21
CA ILE A 187 -4.85 -8.72 -3.95
C ILE A 187 -5.31 -10.14 -3.67
N GLN A 188 -6.55 -10.29 -3.20
CA GLN A 188 -7.22 -11.59 -3.05
C GLN A 188 -8.18 -11.80 -4.22
N ASP A 189 -7.72 -12.50 -5.24
CA ASP A 189 -8.53 -12.88 -6.39
C ASP A 189 -7.95 -14.11 -7.07
N SER A 190 -8.80 -15.09 -7.41
CA SER A 190 -8.35 -16.35 -8.02
C SER A 190 -7.82 -16.19 -9.44
N ALA A 191 -8.46 -15.35 -10.27
CA ALA A 191 -8.04 -15.17 -11.66
C ALA A 191 -6.73 -14.39 -11.71
N PHE A 192 -6.59 -13.36 -10.87
CA PHE A 192 -5.37 -12.59 -10.74
C PHE A 192 -4.19 -13.46 -10.25
N ALA A 193 -4.40 -14.23 -9.19
CA ALA A 193 -3.38 -15.15 -8.66
C ALA A 193 -3.00 -16.23 -9.68
N HIS A 194 -3.96 -16.70 -10.50
CA HIS A 194 -3.67 -17.65 -11.56
C HIS A 194 -2.80 -17.04 -12.66
N GLY A 195 -3.01 -15.78 -13.04
CA GLY A 195 -2.15 -15.05 -13.99
C GLY A 195 -0.71 -14.96 -13.48
N TYR A 196 -0.52 -14.58 -12.22
CA TYR A 196 0.80 -14.56 -11.58
C TYR A 196 1.43 -15.96 -11.48
N LEU A 197 0.62 -16.99 -11.29
CA LEU A 197 1.09 -18.37 -11.27
C LEU A 197 1.56 -18.85 -12.66
N ILE A 198 0.93 -18.40 -13.74
CA ILE A 198 1.39 -18.67 -15.12
C ILE A 198 2.79 -18.09 -15.33
N GLU A 199 3.00 -16.84 -14.91
CA GLU A 199 4.32 -16.20 -14.98
C GLU A 199 5.36 -16.95 -14.13
N PHE A 200 5.01 -17.25 -12.88
CA PHE A 200 5.87 -18.04 -11.99
C PHE A 200 6.27 -19.39 -12.64
N ASN A 201 5.30 -20.14 -13.17
CA ASN A 201 5.55 -21.46 -13.75
C ASN A 201 6.43 -21.40 -15.01
N GLN A 202 6.34 -20.34 -15.80
CA GLN A 202 7.22 -20.10 -16.93
C GLN A 202 8.68 -19.93 -16.48
N MET A 203 8.90 -19.16 -15.43
CA MET A 203 10.21 -18.95 -14.84
C MET A 203 10.69 -20.18 -14.07
N TRP A 204 9.81 -20.88 -13.39
CA TRP A 204 10.13 -22.13 -12.67
C TRP A 204 10.48 -23.28 -13.62
N GLY A 205 9.88 -23.31 -14.81
CA GLY A 205 10.06 -24.35 -15.82
C GLY A 205 9.18 -25.60 -15.63
N ASP A 206 8.28 -25.58 -14.65
CA ASP A 206 7.37 -26.67 -14.34
C ASP A 206 6.09 -26.13 -13.65
N THR A 207 5.02 -26.93 -13.68
CA THR A 207 3.79 -26.68 -12.94
C THR A 207 3.64 -27.51 -11.67
N VAL A 208 4.62 -28.41 -11.39
CA VAL A 208 4.57 -29.35 -10.26
C VAL A 208 4.77 -28.64 -8.92
N GLU A 209 3.88 -28.93 -7.99
CA GLU A 209 3.96 -28.41 -6.62
C GLU A 209 5.14 -29.00 -5.85
N GLY A 210 6.01 -28.13 -5.31
CA GLY A 210 7.04 -28.50 -4.34
C GLY A 210 8.04 -29.58 -4.76
N GLY A 211 8.04 -29.96 -6.02
CA GLY A 211 9.00 -30.94 -6.57
C GLY A 211 10.26 -30.27 -7.09
N PRO A 212 11.35 -31.04 -7.35
CA PRO A 212 12.48 -30.49 -8.09
C PRO A 212 11.99 -30.07 -9.48
N SER A 213 12.20 -28.80 -9.82
CA SER A 213 11.83 -28.31 -11.14
C SER A 213 12.79 -28.84 -12.21
N ASN A 214 12.29 -28.88 -13.44
CA ASN A 214 13.16 -29.09 -14.60
C ASN A 214 13.69 -27.73 -15.06
N HIS A 215 14.77 -27.28 -14.44
CA HIS A 215 15.37 -25.97 -14.75
C HIS A 215 15.78 -25.79 -16.23
N ALA A 216 15.89 -26.87 -16.99
CA ALA A 216 16.14 -26.79 -18.43
C ALA A 216 14.99 -26.12 -19.20
N ASN A 217 13.80 -26.10 -18.63
CA ASN A 217 12.61 -25.44 -19.20
C ASN A 217 12.38 -24.02 -18.64
N SER A 218 13.14 -23.58 -17.63
CA SER A 218 13.02 -22.26 -17.03
C SER A 218 13.24 -21.16 -18.05
N LYS A 219 12.39 -20.13 -18.04
CA LYS A 219 12.46 -18.98 -18.93
C LYS A 219 12.53 -17.69 -18.11
N PHE A 220 13.55 -16.91 -18.38
CA PHE A 220 13.81 -15.62 -17.74
C PHE A 220 14.04 -14.53 -18.79
N GLY A 221 13.78 -13.30 -18.43
CA GLY A 221 14.02 -12.14 -19.28
C GLY A 221 13.39 -12.29 -20.67
N PRO A 222 14.10 -11.94 -21.75
CA PRO A 222 13.59 -11.99 -23.12
C PRO A 222 13.22 -13.39 -23.65
N PHE A 223 13.53 -14.45 -22.91
CA PHE A 223 13.17 -15.83 -23.27
C PHE A 223 11.79 -16.27 -22.77
N LYS A 224 11.14 -15.46 -21.98
CA LYS A 224 9.73 -15.62 -21.60
C LYS A 224 8.81 -15.38 -22.81
N LYS A 225 7.53 -15.59 -22.61
CA LYS A 225 6.48 -15.29 -23.59
C LYS A 225 5.35 -14.55 -22.89
N ASP A 226 4.74 -13.64 -23.60
CA ASP A 226 3.48 -13.05 -23.23
C ASP A 226 2.37 -14.13 -23.35
N ILE A 227 2.02 -14.75 -22.23
CA ILE A 227 0.99 -15.78 -22.12
C ILE A 227 0.09 -15.59 -20.90
N THR A 228 0.29 -14.50 -20.16
CA THR A 228 -0.51 -14.15 -18.99
C THR A 228 -1.72 -13.31 -19.39
N PRO A 229 -2.87 -13.47 -18.72
CA PRO A 229 -3.95 -12.51 -18.88
C PRO A 229 -3.55 -11.13 -18.35
N HIS A 230 -3.93 -10.07 -19.07
CA HIS A 230 -3.59 -8.70 -18.68
C HIS A 230 -4.73 -7.93 -18.03
N ASN A 231 -5.98 -8.39 -18.15
CA ASN A 231 -7.13 -7.66 -17.66
C ASN A 231 -7.97 -8.51 -16.70
N TYR A 232 -8.27 -7.92 -15.55
CA TYR A 232 -9.06 -8.53 -14.48
C TYR A 232 -10.15 -7.56 -14.03
N THR A 233 -11.18 -8.09 -13.38
CA THR A 233 -12.18 -7.29 -12.68
C THR A 233 -12.23 -7.72 -11.23
N ILE A 234 -11.80 -6.84 -10.33
CA ILE A 234 -11.72 -7.11 -8.88
C ILE A 234 -12.54 -6.03 -8.17
N ASP A 235 -13.49 -6.44 -7.34
CA ASP A 235 -14.46 -5.53 -6.69
C ASP A 235 -15.21 -4.59 -7.65
N GLY A 236 -15.36 -4.99 -8.92
CA GLY A 236 -15.97 -4.18 -9.96
C GLY A 236 -15.01 -3.19 -10.65
N HIS A 237 -13.76 -3.14 -10.25
CA HIS A 237 -12.72 -2.29 -10.82
C HIS A 237 -11.86 -3.06 -11.82
N ARG A 238 -11.44 -2.37 -12.88
CA ARG A 238 -10.46 -2.91 -13.82
C ARG A 238 -9.09 -2.92 -13.14
N VAL A 239 -8.41 -4.08 -13.21
CA VAL A 239 -7.02 -4.25 -12.78
C VAL A 239 -6.24 -4.85 -13.93
N GLU A 240 -5.08 -4.28 -14.23
CA GLU A 240 -4.19 -4.77 -15.28
C GLU A 240 -2.91 -5.30 -14.66
N SER A 241 -2.26 -6.24 -15.35
CA SER A 241 -0.98 -6.82 -14.93
C SER A 241 -0.10 -7.10 -16.14
N TYR A 242 1.16 -6.69 -16.04
CA TYR A 242 2.16 -6.79 -17.08
C TYR A 242 3.49 -7.26 -16.49
N PHE A 243 4.23 -8.09 -17.26
CA PHE A 243 5.53 -8.64 -16.86
C PHE A 243 6.58 -8.32 -17.91
N SER A 244 7.56 -7.48 -17.56
CA SER A 244 8.68 -7.22 -18.48
C SER A 244 9.62 -8.45 -18.53
N PRO A 245 10.36 -8.54 -19.64
CA PRO A 245 10.43 -7.62 -20.78
C PRO A 245 9.41 -7.93 -21.89
N VAL A 246 8.55 -8.94 -21.75
CA VAL A 246 7.76 -9.45 -22.88
C VAL A 246 6.43 -8.73 -23.10
N ASP A 247 5.91 -8.02 -22.09
CA ASP A 247 4.60 -7.38 -22.14
C ASP A 247 4.68 -5.88 -22.49
N SER A 248 5.85 -5.38 -22.94
CA SER A 248 6.05 -3.98 -23.36
C SER A 248 5.62 -2.97 -22.28
N VAL A 249 6.12 -3.11 -21.06
CA VAL A 249 5.69 -2.37 -19.88
C VAL A 249 5.77 -0.85 -20.07
N ASN A 250 6.83 -0.32 -20.69
CA ASN A 250 6.97 1.10 -20.94
C ASN A 250 5.80 1.67 -21.77
N LYS A 251 5.30 0.94 -22.76
CA LYS A 251 4.11 1.34 -23.50
C LYS A 251 2.91 1.52 -22.57
N HIS A 252 2.71 0.63 -21.61
CA HIS A 252 1.61 0.70 -20.65
C HIS A 252 1.82 1.80 -19.60
N ILE A 253 3.06 2.14 -19.26
CA ILE A 253 3.38 3.33 -18.46
C ILE A 253 2.90 4.59 -19.21
N LEU A 254 3.26 4.74 -20.47
CA LEU A 254 2.85 5.89 -21.30
C LEU A 254 1.32 5.93 -21.48
N GLU A 255 0.68 4.82 -21.85
CA GLU A 255 -0.77 4.74 -22.03
C GLU A 255 -1.52 5.12 -20.73
N THR A 256 -1.02 4.69 -19.57
CA THR A 256 -1.59 5.04 -18.27
C THR A 256 -1.40 6.53 -17.99
N MET A 257 -0.23 7.09 -18.24
CA MET A 257 0.06 8.52 -18.07
C MET A 257 -0.82 9.38 -18.98
N GLU A 258 -0.97 9.01 -20.23
CA GLU A 258 -1.82 9.69 -21.22
C GLU A 258 -3.33 9.61 -20.90
N SER A 259 -3.75 8.64 -20.08
CA SER A 259 -5.14 8.50 -19.66
C SER A 259 -5.61 9.60 -18.72
N ALA A 260 -4.67 10.31 -18.07
CA ALA A 260 -4.94 11.40 -17.13
C ALA A 260 -5.76 12.54 -17.76
N LYS A 261 -6.66 13.11 -16.96
CA LYS A 261 -7.51 14.23 -17.38
C LYS A 261 -7.12 15.54 -16.66
N THR A 262 -6.64 15.45 -15.43
CA THR A 262 -6.39 16.61 -14.57
C THR A 262 -5.03 16.59 -13.89
N GLU A 263 -4.57 15.42 -13.43
CA GLU A 263 -3.43 15.34 -12.52
C GLU A 263 -2.66 14.02 -12.66
N VAL A 264 -1.32 14.11 -12.59
CA VAL A 264 -0.42 12.94 -12.47
C VAL A 264 0.60 13.20 -11.38
N ASP A 265 0.66 12.32 -10.37
CA ASP A 265 1.68 12.35 -9.34
C ASP A 265 2.61 11.13 -9.49
N LEU A 266 3.88 11.39 -9.49
CA LEU A 266 4.94 10.43 -9.83
C LEU A 266 5.85 10.18 -8.63
N GLY A 267 6.03 8.92 -8.26
CA GLY A 267 6.95 8.53 -7.19
C GLY A 267 7.91 7.46 -7.67
N VAL A 268 9.13 7.81 -8.09
CA VAL A 268 10.03 6.91 -8.83
C VAL A 268 11.44 6.88 -8.23
N PHE A 269 11.91 5.66 -7.96
CA PHE A 269 13.27 5.40 -7.48
C PHE A 269 14.31 5.69 -8.57
N GLU A 270 14.24 4.92 -9.65
CA GLU A 270 15.20 5.00 -10.74
C GLU A 270 14.49 5.29 -12.06
N TRP A 271 14.91 6.38 -12.71
CA TRP A 271 14.31 6.86 -13.95
C TRP A 271 15.40 7.30 -14.94
N SER A 272 15.65 6.48 -15.94
CA SER A 272 16.57 6.79 -17.05
C SER A 272 15.85 7.08 -18.36
N GLU A 273 14.57 6.64 -18.50
CA GLU A 273 13.81 6.76 -19.75
C GLU A 273 13.45 8.22 -20.07
N THR A 274 14.05 8.73 -21.17
CA THR A 274 13.80 10.10 -21.62
C THR A 274 12.48 10.27 -22.36
N VAL A 275 11.93 9.19 -22.91
CA VAL A 275 10.64 9.21 -23.61
C VAL A 275 9.53 9.53 -22.61
N ASP A 276 9.50 8.85 -21.46
CA ASP A 276 8.54 9.09 -20.41
C ASP A 276 8.70 10.49 -19.80
N ALA A 277 9.95 10.93 -19.59
CA ALA A 277 10.23 12.27 -19.09
C ALA A 277 9.74 13.38 -20.05
N ASN A 278 9.81 13.16 -21.36
CA ASN A 278 9.29 14.09 -22.36
C ASN A 278 7.76 14.09 -22.40
N GLU A 279 7.12 12.93 -22.19
CA GLU A 279 5.65 12.86 -22.13
C GLU A 279 5.11 13.64 -20.93
N VAL A 280 5.79 13.67 -19.77
CA VAL A 280 5.46 14.57 -18.66
C VAL A 280 5.37 16.02 -19.14
N GLY A 281 6.32 16.48 -19.94
CA GLY A 281 6.29 17.83 -20.53
C GLY A 281 5.15 18.03 -21.51
N THR A 282 4.84 17.01 -22.31
CA THR A 282 3.72 17.05 -23.25
C THR A 282 2.38 17.23 -22.52
N LEU A 283 2.17 16.49 -21.46
CA LEU A 283 0.94 16.56 -20.67
C LEU A 283 0.83 17.85 -19.86
N GLN A 284 1.94 18.33 -19.28
CA GLN A 284 1.98 19.63 -18.63
C GLN A 284 1.60 20.77 -19.59
N ASN A 285 2.11 20.73 -20.83
CA ASN A 285 1.75 21.70 -21.88
C ASN A 285 0.28 21.60 -22.31
N LYS A 286 -0.36 20.45 -22.15
CA LYS A 286 -1.82 20.27 -22.31
C LYS A 286 -2.62 20.81 -21.14
N GLY A 287 -1.97 21.27 -20.06
CA GLY A 287 -2.59 21.88 -18.88
C GLY A 287 -2.84 20.92 -17.73
N LEU A 288 -2.30 19.69 -17.77
CA LEU A 288 -2.40 18.77 -16.63
C LEU A 288 -1.48 19.23 -15.49
N TYR A 289 -1.95 19.03 -14.27
CA TYR A 289 -1.14 19.20 -13.09
C TYR A 289 -0.21 17.99 -12.92
N MET A 290 1.09 18.25 -12.74
CA MET A 290 2.10 17.20 -12.63
C MET A 290 2.99 17.46 -11.43
N ALA A 291 3.20 16.46 -10.57
CA ALA A 291 4.14 16.55 -9.46
C ALA A 291 4.99 15.27 -9.37
N ALA A 292 6.22 15.36 -8.86
CA ALA A 292 7.11 14.22 -8.79
C ALA A 292 7.98 14.18 -7.52
N ILE A 293 8.16 12.97 -6.98
CA ILE A 293 9.22 12.63 -6.03
C ILE A 293 10.17 11.68 -6.74
N ILE A 294 11.43 12.09 -6.87
CA ILE A 294 12.47 11.30 -7.54
C ILE A 294 13.61 11.05 -6.57
N ASP A 295 14.05 9.80 -6.47
CA ASP A 295 15.22 9.47 -5.64
C ASP A 295 16.51 10.10 -6.19
N GLN A 296 17.44 10.44 -5.29
CA GLN A 296 18.76 10.98 -5.66
C GLN A 296 19.55 10.07 -6.60
N TYR A 297 19.27 8.76 -6.60
CA TYR A 297 19.91 7.79 -7.49
C TYR A 297 19.69 8.14 -8.95
N SER A 298 18.55 8.71 -9.30
CA SER A 298 18.21 9.14 -10.65
C SER A 298 18.98 10.37 -11.14
N THR A 299 19.65 11.11 -10.26
CA THR A 299 20.35 12.37 -10.61
C THR A 299 21.46 12.21 -11.64
N GLN A 300 21.95 10.97 -11.82
CA GLN A 300 22.95 10.62 -12.80
C GLN A 300 22.41 10.51 -14.24
N TYR A 301 21.09 10.45 -14.44
CA TYR A 301 20.44 10.23 -15.73
C TYR A 301 19.96 11.54 -16.38
N THR A 302 19.93 11.56 -17.71
CA THR A 302 19.44 12.70 -18.51
C THR A 302 17.96 12.97 -18.24
N ALA A 303 17.15 11.92 -18.00
CA ALA A 303 15.74 12.04 -17.68
C ALA A 303 15.49 12.91 -16.45
N TYR A 304 16.32 12.81 -15.41
CA TYR A 304 16.23 13.65 -14.21
C TYR A 304 16.37 15.15 -14.55
N GLY A 305 17.37 15.52 -15.35
CA GLY A 305 17.57 16.91 -15.78
C GLY A 305 16.38 17.43 -16.62
N THR A 306 15.82 16.60 -17.47
CA THR A 306 14.63 16.89 -18.27
C THR A 306 13.42 17.16 -17.36
N LEU A 307 13.14 16.26 -16.42
CA LEU A 307 12.04 16.40 -15.45
C LEU A 307 12.20 17.64 -14.57
N SER A 308 13.40 17.89 -14.06
CA SER A 308 13.69 19.07 -13.24
C SER A 308 13.42 20.39 -13.98
N ASN A 309 13.76 20.44 -15.27
CA ASN A 309 13.49 21.61 -16.11
C ASN A 309 11.99 21.79 -16.39
N ILE A 310 11.25 20.69 -16.58
CA ILE A 310 9.83 20.71 -16.89
C ILE A 310 9.02 21.07 -15.63
N LEU A 311 9.24 20.35 -14.54
CA LEU A 311 8.41 20.42 -13.33
C LEU A 311 8.82 21.57 -12.38
N GLY A 312 10.11 21.96 -12.39
CA GLY A 312 10.61 23.00 -11.50
C GLY A 312 10.27 22.70 -10.01
N PRO A 313 9.54 23.61 -9.32
CA PRO A 313 9.21 23.42 -7.90
C PRO A 313 8.20 22.28 -7.63
N MET A 314 7.59 21.73 -8.69
CA MET A 314 6.69 20.57 -8.59
C MET A 314 7.44 19.24 -8.60
N MET A 315 8.76 19.25 -8.62
CA MET A 315 9.62 18.10 -8.46
C MET A 315 10.45 18.25 -7.19
N VAL A 316 10.42 17.25 -6.33
CA VAL A 316 11.30 17.15 -5.17
C VAL A 316 12.23 15.95 -5.31
N THR A 317 13.46 16.08 -4.82
CA THR A 317 14.43 14.99 -4.82
C THR A 317 14.54 14.43 -3.41
N TYR A 318 14.41 13.12 -3.31
CA TYR A 318 14.63 12.42 -2.05
C TYR A 318 16.13 12.22 -1.83
N PHE A 319 16.70 12.96 -0.89
CA PHE A 319 18.08 12.81 -0.43
C PHE A 319 18.08 12.07 0.91
N GLY A 320 17.87 10.76 0.88
CA GLY A 320 17.92 9.93 2.08
C GLY A 320 19.35 9.70 2.56
N VAL A 321 19.57 9.85 3.87
CA VAL A 321 20.78 9.33 4.52
C VAL A 321 20.44 7.92 4.98
N ASP A 322 21.11 6.92 4.43
CA ASP A 322 20.88 5.49 4.71
C ASP A 322 19.45 5.01 4.45
N SER A 323 18.73 5.65 3.51
CA SER A 323 17.40 5.24 3.06
C SER A 323 17.14 5.67 1.63
N LEU A 324 16.24 4.95 0.94
CA LEU A 324 15.87 5.18 -0.45
C LEU A 324 14.38 5.53 -0.56
N PHE A 325 14.03 6.33 -1.55
CA PHE A 325 12.66 6.41 -2.04
C PHE A 325 12.47 5.31 -3.08
N HIS A 326 12.27 4.08 -2.61
CA HIS A 326 12.29 2.89 -3.46
C HIS A 326 10.95 2.57 -4.15
N ASN A 327 10.02 3.51 -4.15
CA ASN A 327 8.75 3.41 -4.87
C ASN A 327 8.93 3.51 -6.39
N LYS A 328 8.02 2.90 -7.15
CA LYS A 328 7.86 3.00 -8.60
C LYS A 328 6.37 3.06 -8.87
N TYR A 329 5.76 4.24 -8.66
CA TYR A 329 4.34 4.42 -8.89
C TYR A 329 4.00 5.71 -9.61
N MET A 330 2.86 5.68 -10.26
CA MET A 330 2.17 6.81 -10.85
C MET A 330 0.72 6.81 -10.37
N ILE A 331 0.23 7.98 -9.97
CA ILE A 331 -1.14 8.18 -9.54
C ILE A 331 -1.83 9.09 -10.56
N ILE A 332 -2.95 8.64 -11.08
CA ILE A 332 -3.75 9.34 -12.07
C ILE A 332 -4.99 9.91 -11.41
N ASP A 333 -5.23 11.19 -11.57
CA ASP A 333 -6.46 11.90 -11.19
C ASP A 333 -6.97 11.62 -9.74
N PRO A 334 -6.10 11.56 -8.71
CA PRO A 334 -6.47 11.11 -7.36
C PRO A 334 -7.55 11.95 -6.71
N CYS A 335 -7.72 13.19 -7.18
CA CYS A 335 -8.68 14.15 -6.66
C CYS A 335 -9.97 14.27 -7.48
N ASN A 336 -10.03 13.63 -8.66
CA ASN A 336 -11.17 13.71 -9.56
C ASN A 336 -11.80 12.33 -9.80
N MET A 337 -12.82 11.98 -9.00
CA MET A 337 -13.49 10.67 -9.05
C MET A 337 -14.12 10.34 -10.39
N GLU A 338 -14.49 11.35 -11.20
CA GLU A 338 -15.15 11.19 -12.49
C GLU A 338 -14.15 11.06 -13.66
N ALA A 339 -12.88 11.39 -13.42
CA ALA A 339 -11.85 11.36 -14.45
C ALA A 339 -11.30 9.96 -14.76
N GLY A 340 -11.63 8.98 -13.93
CA GLY A 340 -11.12 7.60 -14.03
C GLY A 340 -9.79 7.42 -13.28
N PRO A 341 -9.77 7.69 -11.94
CA PRO A 341 -8.58 7.55 -11.13
C PRO A 341 -7.93 6.18 -11.23
N ALA A 342 -6.60 6.15 -11.29
CA ALA A 342 -5.84 4.91 -11.35
C ALA A 342 -4.49 5.02 -10.63
N VAL A 343 -3.93 3.87 -10.30
CA VAL A 343 -2.54 3.74 -9.83
C VAL A 343 -1.82 2.71 -10.67
N LEU A 344 -0.63 3.08 -11.16
CA LEU A 344 0.34 2.14 -11.69
C LEU A 344 1.42 1.94 -10.62
N THR A 345 1.76 0.68 -10.30
CA THR A 345 2.87 0.36 -9.39
C THR A 345 3.38 -1.06 -9.62
N GLY A 346 4.50 -1.42 -8.96
CA GLY A 346 5.15 -2.72 -9.06
C GLY A 346 6.63 -2.67 -8.72
N SER A 347 7.38 -3.59 -9.29
CA SER A 347 8.83 -3.66 -9.11
C SER A 347 9.61 -2.85 -10.17
N HIS A 348 8.97 -2.52 -11.30
CA HIS A 348 9.57 -1.99 -12.51
C HIS A 348 10.15 -0.58 -12.33
N ASN A 349 11.48 -0.42 -12.39
CA ASN A 349 12.13 0.87 -12.51
C ASN A 349 11.86 1.45 -13.92
N TRP A 350 11.87 2.78 -14.06
CA TRP A 350 11.60 3.41 -15.34
C TRP A 350 12.91 3.56 -16.14
N THR A 351 13.46 2.39 -16.50
CA THR A 351 14.76 2.25 -17.17
C THR A 351 14.69 1.27 -18.32
N LEU A 352 15.56 1.45 -19.29
CA LEU A 352 15.68 0.55 -20.45
C LEU A 352 15.96 -0.90 -20.01
N GLU A 353 16.78 -1.08 -18.98
CA GLU A 353 17.13 -2.39 -18.45
C GLU A 353 15.90 -3.11 -17.88
N ALA A 354 15.05 -2.37 -17.16
CA ALA A 354 13.81 -2.92 -16.61
C ALA A 354 12.81 -3.28 -17.71
N ASP A 355 12.79 -2.51 -18.80
CA ASP A 355 11.84 -2.69 -19.89
C ASP A 355 12.24 -3.83 -20.84
N GLU A 356 13.56 -3.99 -21.14
CA GLU A 356 14.03 -4.91 -22.18
C GLU A 356 14.69 -6.19 -21.67
N TYR A 357 15.14 -6.24 -20.39
CA TYR A 357 15.95 -7.35 -19.91
C TYR A 357 15.50 -7.96 -18.59
N ASN A 358 15.05 -7.14 -17.63
CA ASN A 358 14.73 -7.59 -16.29
C ASN A 358 13.40 -8.35 -16.23
N ASP A 359 13.31 -9.27 -15.27
CA ASP A 359 12.03 -9.86 -14.88
C ASP A 359 11.37 -8.96 -13.83
N GLU A 360 10.38 -8.17 -14.24
CA GLU A 360 9.64 -7.23 -13.40
C GLU A 360 8.13 -7.51 -13.46
N ASN A 361 7.39 -6.93 -12.52
CA ASN A 361 5.93 -6.85 -12.62
C ASN A 361 5.43 -5.41 -12.48
N THR A 362 4.36 -5.12 -13.19
CA THR A 362 3.63 -3.86 -13.13
C THR A 362 2.14 -4.14 -13.08
N ILE A 363 1.44 -3.43 -12.21
CA ILE A 363 -0.03 -3.49 -12.10
C ILE A 363 -0.59 -2.09 -12.29
N VAL A 364 -1.77 -2.01 -12.94
CA VAL A 364 -2.57 -0.79 -13.03
C VAL A 364 -3.93 -1.06 -12.40
N ILE A 365 -4.29 -0.30 -11.39
CA ILE A 365 -5.54 -0.45 -10.63
C ILE A 365 -6.40 0.77 -10.89
N HIS A 366 -7.51 0.59 -11.60
CA HIS A 366 -8.46 1.66 -11.93
C HIS A 366 -9.52 1.77 -10.82
N ASP A 367 -9.08 2.27 -9.67
CA ASP A 367 -9.92 2.46 -8.49
C ASP A 367 -9.57 3.77 -7.78
N SER A 368 -10.58 4.57 -7.55
CA SER A 368 -10.44 5.86 -6.90
C SER A 368 -10.01 5.78 -5.43
N THR A 369 -10.40 4.72 -4.72
CA THR A 369 -9.98 4.48 -3.35
C THR A 369 -8.48 4.22 -3.33
N THR A 370 -8.00 3.30 -4.17
CA THR A 370 -6.58 2.99 -4.30
C THR A 370 -5.76 4.21 -4.70
N ALA A 371 -6.24 5.00 -5.70
CA ALA A 371 -5.57 6.23 -6.11
C ALA A 371 -5.43 7.22 -4.95
N ASN A 372 -6.48 7.38 -4.15
CA ASN A 372 -6.41 8.27 -2.98
C ASN A 372 -5.54 7.71 -1.85
N LEU A 373 -5.46 6.38 -1.63
CA LEU A 373 -4.54 5.79 -0.66
C LEU A 373 -3.07 6.11 -1.02
N PHE A 374 -2.70 5.96 -2.30
CA PHE A 374 -1.37 6.32 -2.78
C PHE A 374 -1.12 7.83 -2.69
N TYR A 375 -2.12 8.65 -2.99
CA TYR A 375 -2.01 10.11 -2.86
C TYR A 375 -1.74 10.54 -1.41
N GLN A 376 -2.36 9.91 -0.41
CA GLN A 376 -2.07 10.20 1.01
C GLN A 376 -0.59 9.93 1.37
N ALA A 377 0.02 8.90 0.78
CA ALA A 377 1.45 8.62 0.97
C ALA A 377 2.33 9.62 0.20
N PHE A 378 2.01 9.88 -1.07
CA PHE A 378 2.69 10.86 -1.90
C PHE A 378 2.65 12.26 -1.27
N HIS A 379 1.48 12.74 -0.88
CA HIS A 379 1.27 14.04 -0.25
C HIS A 379 2.15 14.21 0.99
N LYS A 380 2.15 13.21 1.88
CA LYS A 380 2.97 13.25 3.09
C LYS A 380 4.45 13.39 2.77
N GLU A 381 4.96 12.54 1.86
CA GLU A 381 6.37 12.52 1.53
C GLU A 381 6.79 13.79 0.78
N PHE A 382 5.99 14.24 -0.20
CA PHE A 382 6.25 15.45 -0.98
C PHE A 382 6.43 16.69 -0.09
N TYR A 383 5.52 16.89 0.89
CA TYR A 383 5.62 17.99 1.85
C TYR A 383 6.79 17.80 2.83
N SER A 384 7.11 16.57 3.22
CA SER A 384 8.24 16.30 4.13
C SER A 384 9.59 16.66 3.49
N LEU A 385 9.66 16.62 2.16
CA LEU A 385 10.82 16.99 1.35
C LEU A 385 10.85 18.48 0.98
N GLY A 386 9.92 19.28 1.51
CA GLY A 386 9.85 20.73 1.29
C GLY A 386 9.07 21.15 0.03
N GLY A 387 8.43 20.20 -0.65
CA GLY A 387 7.53 20.49 -1.77
C GLY A 387 6.24 21.17 -1.30
N THR A 388 5.58 21.84 -2.22
CA THR A 388 4.27 22.47 -1.99
C THR A 388 3.37 22.22 -3.19
N LEU A 389 2.33 21.43 -3.01
CA LEU A 389 1.33 21.19 -4.05
C LEU A 389 0.40 22.42 -4.15
N THR A 390 0.16 22.90 -5.37
CA THR A 390 -0.77 23.99 -5.63
C THR A 390 -2.20 23.48 -5.82
N GLN A 391 -2.34 22.17 -6.10
CA GLN A 391 -3.60 21.47 -6.16
C GLN A 391 -3.54 20.27 -5.20
N HIS A 392 -4.59 20.03 -4.45
CA HIS A 392 -4.69 18.91 -3.51
C HIS A 392 -6.13 18.46 -3.34
N CYS A 393 -6.29 17.20 -3.01
CA CYS A 393 -7.61 16.64 -2.76
C CYS A 393 -8.28 17.34 -1.58
N VAL A 394 -9.48 17.82 -1.82
CA VAL A 394 -10.34 18.27 -0.72
C VAL A 394 -11.00 17.01 -0.14
N PRO A 395 -10.91 16.75 1.16
CA PRO A 395 -11.60 15.65 1.79
C PRO A 395 -13.09 15.66 1.46
N LEU A 396 -13.66 14.54 1.03
CA LEU A 396 -15.11 14.41 0.77
C LEU A 396 -15.93 14.26 2.06
N GLY A 397 -15.27 14.14 3.20
CA GLY A 397 -15.93 14.10 4.51
C GLY A 397 -16.09 15.49 5.09
N ILE A 398 -17.09 15.67 5.95
CA ILE A 398 -17.09 16.76 6.92
C ILE A 398 -15.73 16.67 7.61
N ASN A 399 -14.90 17.72 7.47
CA ASN A 399 -13.72 17.83 8.31
C ASN A 399 -14.21 17.67 9.76
N GLU A 400 -13.97 16.50 10.36
CA GLU A 400 -13.83 16.47 11.81
C GLU A 400 -12.61 17.33 12.08
N ILE A 401 -12.84 18.63 12.16
CA ILE A 401 -11.89 19.51 12.80
C ILE A 401 -11.79 18.92 14.20
N THR A 402 -10.65 18.30 14.48
CA THR A 402 -10.26 17.87 15.82
C THR A 402 -9.97 19.11 16.71
N ASP A 403 -10.82 20.09 16.63
CA ASP A 403 -11.05 21.03 17.69
C ASP A 403 -12.13 20.39 18.58
N ASN A 404 -11.71 19.29 19.23
CA ASN A 404 -12.56 18.59 20.18
C ASN A 404 -13.08 19.52 21.29
N ASP A 405 -12.53 20.73 21.37
CA ASP A 405 -12.88 21.72 22.37
C ASP A 405 -13.73 22.90 21.83
N ALA A 406 -13.91 23.03 20.51
CA ALA A 406 -14.61 24.22 19.97
C ALA A 406 -16.12 24.22 20.25
N VAL A 407 -16.77 23.05 20.23
CA VAL A 407 -18.22 22.89 20.50
C VAL A 407 -18.42 21.67 21.40
N ASN A 408 -18.94 21.89 22.59
CA ASN A 408 -19.32 20.85 23.52
C ASN A 408 -20.83 20.72 23.61
N ILE A 409 -21.35 19.51 23.71
CA ILE A 409 -22.77 19.24 23.88
C ILE A 409 -23.02 18.35 25.10
N TYR A 410 -24.05 18.66 25.87
CA TYR A 410 -24.45 17.89 27.06
C TYR A 410 -25.90 18.15 27.42
N PRO A 411 -26.54 17.24 28.20
CA PRO A 411 -26.09 15.91 28.56
C PRO A 411 -26.14 14.94 27.36
N ILE A 412 -25.35 13.88 27.42
CA ILE A 412 -25.44 12.76 26.48
C ILE A 412 -25.49 11.48 27.35
N PRO A 413 -26.55 10.69 27.32
CA PRO A 413 -27.85 10.91 26.61
C PRO A 413 -28.65 12.15 27.07
N THR A 414 -29.56 12.62 26.22
CA THR A 414 -30.46 13.74 26.51
C THR A 414 -31.93 13.33 26.40
N GLN A 415 -32.81 13.99 27.18
CA GLN A 415 -34.27 13.75 27.13
C GLN A 415 -35.00 14.87 26.36
N ASN A 416 -34.97 16.08 26.84
CA ASN A 416 -35.76 17.17 26.28
C ASN A 416 -34.90 18.31 25.71
N TYR A 417 -33.72 18.55 26.29
CA TYR A 417 -32.88 19.68 25.96
C TYR A 417 -31.42 19.26 25.82
N LEU A 418 -30.78 19.76 24.77
CA LEU A 418 -29.37 19.58 24.53
C LEU A 418 -28.70 20.95 24.69
N SER A 419 -27.77 21.06 25.61
CA SER A 419 -26.91 22.25 25.74
C SER A 419 -25.80 22.20 24.73
N VAL A 420 -25.60 23.29 23.97
CA VAL A 420 -24.53 23.47 23.00
C VAL A 420 -23.65 24.61 23.50
N HIS A 421 -22.46 24.27 23.98
CA HIS A 421 -21.49 25.25 24.48
C HIS A 421 -20.43 25.54 23.41
N LEU A 422 -20.26 26.80 23.07
CA LEU A 422 -19.28 27.28 22.10
C LEU A 422 -18.04 27.79 22.84
N ASN A 423 -16.93 27.06 22.74
CA ASN A 423 -15.64 27.47 23.33
C ASN A 423 -14.84 28.43 22.43
N VAL A 424 -15.38 28.75 21.26
CA VAL A 424 -14.80 29.66 20.27
C VAL A 424 -15.87 30.65 19.80
N LEU A 425 -15.47 31.89 19.49
CA LEU A 425 -16.39 32.87 18.95
C LEU A 425 -16.84 32.51 17.54
N LEU A 426 -18.11 32.16 17.36
CA LEU A 426 -18.73 31.84 16.09
C LEU A 426 -19.80 32.87 15.73
N GLN A 427 -19.48 33.78 14.82
CA GLN A 427 -20.45 34.77 14.37
C GLN A 427 -21.52 34.15 13.47
N ASN A 428 -22.80 34.50 13.74
CA ASN A 428 -23.96 34.01 13.00
C ASN A 428 -24.03 32.49 12.92
N ALA A 429 -23.71 31.77 14.02
CA ALA A 429 -23.75 30.35 14.07
C ALA A 429 -25.17 29.80 13.92
N THR A 430 -25.33 28.72 13.14
CA THR A 430 -26.57 27.99 13.00
C THR A 430 -26.32 26.53 13.36
N TYR A 431 -27.37 25.82 13.74
CA TYR A 431 -27.30 24.36 13.96
C TYR A 431 -28.35 23.62 13.13
N HIS A 432 -28.02 22.39 12.78
CA HIS A 432 -28.89 21.44 12.13
C HIS A 432 -28.75 20.08 12.82
N ILE A 433 -29.87 19.42 13.14
CA ILE A 433 -29.86 18.08 13.71
C ILE A 433 -30.34 17.09 12.64
N TYR A 434 -29.58 16.06 12.43
CA TYR A 434 -29.84 15.01 11.47
C TYR A 434 -30.09 13.67 12.16
N ASN A 435 -31.07 12.92 11.65
CA ASN A 435 -31.26 11.52 12.03
C ASN A 435 -30.27 10.61 11.30
N VAL A 436 -30.29 9.30 11.60
CA VAL A 436 -29.42 8.28 10.99
C VAL A 436 -29.61 8.11 9.46
N MET A 437 -30.71 8.61 8.90
CA MET A 437 -30.99 8.63 7.45
C MET A 437 -30.50 9.93 6.77
N GLY A 438 -29.81 10.82 7.53
CA GLY A 438 -29.32 12.11 7.01
C GLY A 438 -30.42 13.18 6.82
N GLN A 439 -31.63 12.95 7.32
CA GLN A 439 -32.71 13.95 7.22
C GLN A 439 -32.53 15.00 8.30
N ASN A 440 -32.61 16.29 7.92
CA ASN A 440 -32.64 17.40 8.88
C ASN A 440 -33.98 17.41 9.62
N VAL A 441 -33.95 17.21 10.94
CA VAL A 441 -35.13 17.07 11.78
C VAL A 441 -35.36 18.29 12.71
N VAL A 442 -34.29 19.02 13.06
CA VAL A 442 -34.37 20.27 13.84
C VAL A 442 -33.28 21.21 13.35
N ASN A 443 -33.53 22.51 13.30
CA ASN A 443 -32.53 23.53 12.99
C ASN A 443 -32.84 24.85 13.72
N GLY A 444 -31.81 25.70 13.84
CA GLY A 444 -31.96 27.02 14.47
C GLY A 444 -30.66 27.84 14.44
N LYS A 445 -30.67 28.91 15.21
CA LYS A 445 -29.49 29.79 15.39
C LYS A 445 -28.94 29.62 16.80
N LEU A 446 -27.63 29.86 16.93
CA LEU A 446 -26.92 29.87 18.20
C LEU A 446 -26.38 31.27 18.49
N ASP A 447 -26.40 31.65 19.76
CA ASP A 447 -25.70 32.88 20.20
C ASP A 447 -24.20 32.65 20.24
N SER A 448 -23.42 33.66 19.84
CA SER A 448 -22.04 33.52 19.42
C SER A 448 -21.01 33.20 20.51
N ASP A 449 -21.36 33.31 21.79
CA ASP A 449 -20.40 33.27 22.90
C ASP A 449 -20.92 32.64 24.20
N ASN A 450 -21.98 31.84 24.13
CA ASN A 450 -22.63 31.26 25.31
C ASN A 450 -23.05 29.77 25.11
N THR A 451 -23.49 29.21 26.22
CA THR A 451 -24.20 27.91 26.19
C THR A 451 -25.62 28.14 25.68
N ASN A 452 -25.93 27.55 24.56
CA ASN A 452 -27.24 27.57 23.94
C ASN A 452 -28.03 26.33 24.33
N THR A 453 -29.33 26.44 24.53
CA THR A 453 -30.23 25.31 24.81
C THR A 453 -31.04 25.00 23.56
N VAL A 454 -30.93 23.77 23.08
CA VAL A 454 -31.66 23.25 21.91
C VAL A 454 -32.75 22.31 22.41
N ASP A 455 -33.99 22.59 22.03
CA ASP A 455 -35.13 21.70 22.33
C ASP A 455 -35.12 20.51 21.38
N VAL A 456 -35.00 19.31 21.96
CA VAL A 456 -35.03 18.01 21.28
C VAL A 456 -36.16 17.13 21.76
N SER A 457 -37.13 17.69 22.51
CA SER A 457 -38.25 16.96 23.11
C SER A 457 -39.15 16.25 22.09
N THR A 458 -39.22 16.79 20.88
CA THR A 458 -40.02 16.22 19.77
C THR A 458 -39.34 15.09 19.02
N LEU A 459 -38.05 14.85 19.29
CA LEU A 459 -37.31 13.76 18.64
C LEU A 459 -37.63 12.42 19.29
N SER A 460 -37.76 11.38 18.48
CA SER A 460 -37.88 10.01 18.94
C SER A 460 -36.59 9.53 19.59
N THR A 461 -36.67 8.54 20.47
CA THR A 461 -35.51 7.84 21.01
C THR A 461 -34.62 7.34 19.85
N GLY A 462 -33.33 7.65 19.90
CA GLY A 462 -32.41 7.30 18.82
C GLY A 462 -31.10 8.06 18.84
N VAL A 463 -30.29 7.83 17.81
CA VAL A 463 -28.99 8.49 17.58
C VAL A 463 -29.15 9.62 16.57
N TYR A 464 -28.56 10.76 16.88
CA TYR A 464 -28.61 11.98 16.08
C TYR A 464 -27.25 12.60 15.96
N VAL A 465 -27.06 13.43 14.93
CA VAL A 465 -25.88 14.27 14.76
C VAL A 465 -26.35 15.73 14.75
N ILE A 466 -25.81 16.55 15.65
CA ILE A 466 -25.93 18.00 15.56
C ILE A 466 -24.72 18.56 14.82
N GLN A 467 -24.99 19.39 13.83
CA GLN A 467 -24.01 20.12 13.05
C GLN A 467 -24.16 21.60 13.35
N VAL A 468 -23.07 22.23 13.80
CA VAL A 468 -22.99 23.67 14.05
C VAL A 468 -22.16 24.30 12.96
N GLN A 469 -22.69 25.32 12.30
CA GLN A 469 -22.06 26.00 11.16
C GLN A 469 -21.96 27.51 11.39
N SER A 470 -20.83 28.09 11.04
CA SER A 470 -20.58 29.51 10.96
C SER A 470 -19.78 29.81 9.70
N ALA A 471 -19.82 31.00 9.12
CA ALA A 471 -19.31 31.41 7.80
C ALA A 471 -18.24 30.49 7.12
N ASN A 472 -17.18 30.12 7.85
CA ASN A 472 -16.07 29.31 7.33
C ASN A 472 -15.73 28.11 8.23
N ARG A 473 -16.59 27.76 9.21
CA ARG A 473 -16.34 26.66 10.15
C ARG A 473 -17.60 25.81 10.32
N GLN A 474 -17.41 24.50 10.42
CA GLN A 474 -18.48 23.54 10.65
C GLN A 474 -18.01 22.50 11.67
N PHE A 475 -18.86 22.22 12.65
CA PHE A 475 -18.58 21.27 13.72
C PHE A 475 -19.71 20.26 13.79
N SER A 476 -19.43 19.00 14.05
CA SER A 476 -20.45 17.94 14.19
C SER A 476 -20.23 17.18 15.49
N ARG A 477 -21.33 16.88 16.18
CA ARG A 477 -21.32 16.07 17.41
C ARG A 477 -22.47 15.07 17.39
N LYS A 478 -22.16 13.86 17.80
CA LYS A 478 -23.15 12.78 17.95
C LYS A 478 -23.76 12.83 19.35
N PHE A 479 -25.09 12.63 19.45
CA PHE A 479 -25.76 12.46 20.73
C PHE A 479 -26.84 11.38 20.66
N CYS A 480 -27.22 10.86 21.83
CA CYS A 480 -28.32 9.90 21.99
C CYS A 480 -29.50 10.63 22.65
N LYS A 481 -30.70 10.47 22.08
CA LYS A 481 -32.00 10.88 22.63
C LYS A 481 -32.67 9.69 23.31
N GLU A 482 -33.04 9.86 24.57
CA GLU A 482 -33.85 8.90 25.38
C GLU A 482 -35.32 9.28 25.45
#